data_3c3b7ac4c44000f5ca738c4c2034ffb0
#
_entry.id   3c3b7ac4c44000f5ca738c4c2034ffb0
#
_cell.length_a   1.000
_cell.length_b   1.000
_cell.length_c   1.000
_cell.angle_alpha   90.00
_cell.angle_beta   90.00
_cell.angle_gamma   90.00
#
_symmetry.space_group_name_H-M   'P 1'
#
loop_
_entity.id
_entity.type
_entity.pdbx_description
1 polymer ?
#
loop_
_entity_poly.entity_id
_entity_poly.type
_entity_poly.pdbx_seq_one_letter_code
_entity_poly.pdbx_strand_id
1 'polypeptide(L)'
;QRQMCIRDRARKGHSFKDLITPRMCKYHNKYFEFDGKYGRVLYLNNYPGFLKDEFVSELCDLNKNLMYSMDIITVPTDEAVREVENKFLGVEKNITDWQMKQNRNNNFSAIIPYDMELQRKECKEFLDDLIVRDQRMMLCNITVVHLADSIEELNKDTETLKAAARKYVCELETLYFSKRQLDGLQTVLPIGVNKLNITRTLLTESAAVFIPFRAHEIMQKGGVWFGQNAITNNPIPVSYTHLRAHETSQD
;
A
#
# COMPACT_ATOMS: atom_id res chain seq x y z
N GLN A 1 26.23 -21.56 -1.41
CA GLN A 1 26.28 -21.50 -2.90
C GLN A 1 26.30 -20.07 -3.44
N ARG A 2 25.47 -19.12 -2.96
CA ARG A 2 25.47 -17.71 -3.43
C ARG A 2 26.82 -17.00 -3.19
N GLN A 3 27.45 -17.18 -2.04
CA GLN A 3 28.73 -16.55 -1.73
C GLN A 3 29.89 -17.08 -2.59
N MET A 4 29.89 -18.36 -2.95
CA MET A 4 30.89 -18.92 -3.87
C MET A 4 30.76 -18.34 -5.29
N CYS A 5 29.53 -18.19 -5.79
CA CYS A 5 29.30 -17.57 -7.10
C CYS A 5 29.73 -16.10 -7.17
N ILE A 6 29.64 -15.35 -6.07
CA ILE A 6 30.09 -13.96 -5.99
C ILE A 6 31.63 -13.89 -6.05
N ARG A 7 32.35 -14.70 -5.26
CA ARG A 7 33.81 -14.77 -5.27
C ARG A 7 34.39 -15.16 -6.64
N ASP A 8 33.78 -16.15 -7.32
CA ASP A 8 34.27 -16.59 -8.62
C ASP A 8 34.07 -15.54 -9.72
N ARG A 9 33.01 -14.74 -9.64
CA ARG A 9 32.79 -13.63 -10.57
C ARG A 9 33.73 -12.47 -10.30
N ALA A 10 33.96 -12.11 -9.04
CA ALA A 10 34.92 -11.07 -8.66
C ALA A 10 36.36 -11.44 -9.16
N ARG A 11 36.75 -12.72 -9.08
CA ARG A 11 38.02 -13.22 -9.63
C ARG A 11 38.11 -13.13 -11.15
N LYS A 12 36.99 -13.14 -11.87
CA LYS A 12 36.91 -13.00 -13.34
C LYS A 12 36.87 -11.55 -13.80
N GLY A 13 37.10 -10.57 -12.91
CA GLY A 13 37.17 -9.15 -13.24
C GLY A 13 35.83 -8.45 -13.49
N HIS A 14 34.70 -9.08 -13.05
CA HIS A 14 33.39 -8.41 -13.12
C HIS A 14 33.30 -7.25 -12.12
N SER A 15 32.69 -6.16 -12.54
CA SER A 15 32.39 -5.01 -11.68
C SER A 15 31.42 -5.42 -10.57
N PHE A 16 31.46 -4.72 -9.43
CA PHE A 16 30.48 -4.88 -8.36
C PHE A 16 29.03 -4.71 -8.88
N LYS A 17 28.81 -3.81 -9.82
CA LYS A 17 27.52 -3.62 -10.47
C LYS A 17 27.03 -4.88 -11.19
N ASP A 18 27.92 -5.60 -11.86
CA ASP A 18 27.59 -6.84 -12.58
C ASP A 18 27.21 -7.98 -11.62
N LEU A 19 27.63 -7.88 -10.35
CA LEU A 19 27.32 -8.88 -9.33
C LEU A 19 25.91 -8.71 -8.74
N ILE A 20 25.42 -7.47 -8.66
CA ILE A 20 24.12 -7.14 -8.08
C ILE A 20 23.01 -6.97 -9.11
N THR A 21 23.37 -6.72 -10.37
CA THR A 21 22.39 -6.54 -11.45
C THR A 21 21.81 -7.89 -11.90
N PRO A 22 20.49 -8.01 -12.05
CA PRO A 22 19.88 -9.20 -12.62
C PRO A 22 20.37 -9.42 -14.06
N ARG A 23 20.67 -10.66 -14.41
CA ARG A 23 21.16 -11.03 -15.76
C ARG A 23 20.08 -10.97 -16.81
N MET A 24 18.87 -11.30 -16.41
CA MET A 24 17.70 -11.34 -17.28
C MET A 24 16.53 -10.61 -16.61
N CYS A 25 15.93 -9.72 -17.38
CA CYS A 25 14.75 -9.00 -16.95
C CYS A 25 13.75 -9.00 -18.11
N LYS A 26 12.59 -9.60 -17.93
CA LYS A 26 11.50 -9.63 -18.90
C LYS A 26 10.24 -9.07 -18.28
N TYR A 27 9.57 -8.18 -18.99
CA TYR A 27 8.29 -7.62 -18.56
C TYR A 27 7.17 -8.16 -19.44
N HIS A 28 6.20 -8.80 -18.78
CA HIS A 28 5.00 -9.35 -19.39
C HIS A 28 3.78 -8.47 -19.08
N ASN A 29 2.63 -8.82 -19.64
CA ASN A 29 1.41 -8.04 -19.45
C ASN A 29 0.93 -7.98 -17.99
N LYS A 30 1.12 -9.05 -17.20
CA LYS A 30 0.60 -9.17 -15.82
C LYS A 30 1.67 -9.47 -14.77
N TYR A 31 2.91 -9.66 -15.17
CA TYR A 31 4.02 -10.01 -14.30
C TYR A 31 5.36 -9.65 -14.96
N PHE A 32 6.41 -9.69 -14.20
CA PHE A 32 7.79 -9.58 -14.70
C PHE A 32 8.61 -10.79 -14.23
N GLU A 33 9.72 -11.03 -14.91
CA GLU A 33 10.64 -12.12 -14.61
C GLU A 33 12.05 -11.56 -14.40
N PHE A 34 12.70 -11.93 -13.28
CA PHE A 34 14.09 -11.62 -12.96
C PHE A 34 14.82 -12.89 -12.56
N ASP A 35 15.83 -13.30 -13.36
CA ASP A 35 16.70 -14.43 -13.08
C ASP A 35 15.93 -15.71 -12.65
N GLY A 36 14.80 -15.99 -13.31
CA GLY A 36 13.97 -17.16 -13.03
C GLY A 36 13.00 -17.02 -11.85
N LYS A 37 12.91 -15.84 -11.23
CA LYS A 37 11.85 -15.49 -10.29
C LYS A 37 10.80 -14.64 -10.97
N TYR A 38 9.56 -14.84 -10.56
CA TYR A 38 8.40 -14.13 -11.09
C TYR A 38 7.91 -13.09 -10.10
N GLY A 39 7.59 -11.89 -10.59
CA GLY A 39 7.07 -10.82 -9.75
C GLY A 39 5.84 -10.18 -10.35
N ARG A 40 5.00 -9.61 -9.50
CA ARG A 40 3.78 -8.91 -9.91
C ARG A 40 3.61 -7.64 -9.08
N VAL A 41 3.22 -6.58 -9.77
CA VAL A 41 2.88 -5.31 -9.14
C VAL A 41 1.37 -5.23 -8.95
N LEU A 42 0.97 -4.95 -7.72
CA LEU A 42 -0.39 -4.64 -7.32
C LEU A 42 -0.44 -3.20 -6.84
N TYR A 43 -1.57 -2.55 -6.97
CA TYR A 43 -1.82 -1.24 -6.41
C TYR A 43 -3.16 -1.22 -5.68
N LEU A 44 -3.30 -0.34 -4.70
CA LEU A 44 -4.53 -0.17 -3.96
C LEU A 44 -5.48 0.71 -4.78
N ASN A 45 -6.50 0.07 -5.36
CA ASN A 45 -7.48 0.74 -6.20
C ASN A 45 -8.57 1.41 -5.38
N ASN A 46 -9.07 0.74 -4.35
CA ASN A 46 -10.16 1.23 -3.53
C ASN A 46 -9.98 0.84 -2.05
N TYR A 47 -10.48 1.70 -1.16
CA TYR A 47 -10.49 1.49 0.28
C TYR A 47 -11.68 2.22 0.91
N PRO A 48 -12.21 1.75 2.06
CA PRO A 48 -13.32 2.37 2.74
C PRO A 48 -12.92 3.71 3.37
N GLY A 49 -13.90 4.55 3.67
CA GLY A 49 -13.67 5.84 4.36
C GLY A 49 -13.08 5.68 5.77
N PHE A 50 -13.24 4.51 6.38
CA PHE A 50 -12.63 4.15 7.66
C PHE A 50 -11.85 2.85 7.49
N LEU A 51 -10.56 2.85 7.80
CA LEU A 51 -9.68 1.70 7.75
C LEU A 51 -9.05 1.48 9.13
N LYS A 52 -8.89 0.21 9.53
CA LYS A 52 -8.19 -0.17 10.75
C LYS A 52 -6.69 -0.30 10.53
N ASP A 53 -5.90 0.06 11.53
CA ASP A 53 -4.42 -0.04 11.51
C ASP A 53 -3.90 -1.46 11.27
N GLU A 54 -4.72 -2.47 11.57
CA GLU A 54 -4.39 -3.89 11.38
C GLU A 54 -4.20 -4.28 9.91
N PHE A 55 -4.77 -3.53 8.94
CA PHE A 55 -4.73 -3.87 7.52
C PHE A 55 -3.32 -4.04 6.98
N VAL A 56 -2.48 -3.02 7.16
CA VAL A 56 -1.10 -3.05 6.63
C VAL A 56 -0.25 -4.05 7.40
N SER A 57 -0.47 -4.16 8.71
CA SER A 57 0.21 -5.15 9.55
C SER A 57 -0.11 -6.58 9.09
N GLU A 58 -1.38 -6.92 8.85
CA GLU A 58 -1.77 -8.25 8.35
C GLU A 58 -1.20 -8.52 6.96
N LEU A 59 -1.19 -7.51 6.08
CA LEU A 59 -0.60 -7.65 4.75
C LEU A 59 0.91 -7.94 4.82
N CYS A 60 1.62 -7.25 5.70
CA CYS A 60 3.06 -7.42 5.91
C CYS A 60 3.41 -8.71 6.68
N ASP A 61 2.45 -9.29 7.45
CA ASP A 61 2.63 -10.53 8.20
C ASP A 61 2.47 -11.79 7.37
N LEU A 62 2.01 -11.66 6.15
CA LEU A 62 1.98 -12.79 5.22
C LEU A 62 3.41 -13.29 5.00
N ASN A 63 3.62 -14.61 5.17
CA ASN A 63 4.93 -15.24 4.95
C ASN A 63 5.24 -15.31 3.44
N LYS A 64 5.40 -14.14 2.82
CA LYS A 64 5.65 -13.97 1.39
C LYS A 64 6.74 -12.94 1.16
N ASN A 65 7.45 -13.07 0.03
CA ASN A 65 8.40 -12.05 -0.41
C ASN A 65 7.63 -10.83 -0.93
N LEU A 66 7.43 -9.85 -0.07
CA LEU A 66 6.62 -8.66 -0.32
C LEU A 66 7.46 -7.40 -0.21
N MET A 67 7.27 -6.47 -1.13
CA MET A 67 7.70 -5.08 -1.02
C MET A 67 6.45 -4.21 -0.98
N TYR A 68 6.37 -3.33 0.00
CA TYR A 68 5.30 -2.37 0.19
C TYR A 68 5.86 -0.96 0.07
N SER A 69 5.22 -0.12 -0.74
CA SER A 69 5.57 1.30 -0.88
C SER A 69 4.33 2.15 -0.74
N MET A 70 4.48 3.24 -0.01
CA MET A 70 3.50 4.32 0.06
C MET A 70 4.19 5.61 -0.37
N ASP A 71 3.76 6.15 -1.50
CA ASP A 71 4.24 7.43 -2.01
C ASP A 71 3.25 8.52 -1.62
N ILE A 72 3.76 9.58 -1.01
CA ILE A 72 2.95 10.68 -0.49
C ILE A 72 3.40 11.98 -1.15
N ILE A 73 2.45 12.69 -1.75
CA ILE A 73 2.65 14.03 -2.30
C ILE A 73 1.77 14.97 -1.47
N THR A 74 2.39 15.91 -0.76
CA THR A 74 1.66 16.90 0.02
C THR A 74 1.09 17.99 -0.88
N VAL A 75 -0.17 18.36 -0.66
CA VAL A 75 -0.83 19.46 -1.36
C VAL A 75 -0.81 20.70 -0.46
N PRO A 76 -0.40 21.89 -0.95
CA PRO A 76 -0.49 23.12 -0.18
C PRO A 76 -1.91 23.37 0.33
N THR A 77 -2.05 23.84 1.58
CA THR A 77 -3.36 23.95 2.23
C THR A 77 -4.32 24.88 1.48
N ASP A 78 -3.82 25.97 0.93
CA ASP A 78 -4.60 26.92 0.12
C ASP A 78 -5.12 26.30 -1.18
N GLU A 79 -4.33 25.45 -1.84
CA GLU A 79 -4.76 24.69 -3.02
C GLU A 79 -5.78 23.62 -2.63
N ALA A 80 -5.54 22.92 -1.53
CA ALA A 80 -6.43 21.89 -1.01
C ALA A 80 -7.82 22.44 -0.68
N VAL A 81 -7.87 23.53 0.08
CA VAL A 81 -9.12 24.22 0.43
C VAL A 81 -9.86 24.65 -0.83
N ARG A 82 -9.18 25.32 -1.75
CA ARG A 82 -9.78 25.76 -3.02
C ARG A 82 -10.33 24.61 -3.86
N GLU A 83 -9.62 23.47 -3.91
CA GLU A 83 -10.09 22.29 -4.65
C GLU A 83 -11.39 21.73 -4.04
N VAL A 84 -11.44 21.60 -2.70
CA VAL A 84 -12.62 21.09 -2.01
C VAL A 84 -13.78 22.07 -2.06
N GLU A 85 -13.53 23.38 -1.95
CA GLU A 85 -14.55 24.42 -2.13
C GLU A 85 -15.17 24.36 -3.54
N ASN A 86 -14.35 24.20 -4.57
CA ASN A 86 -14.84 24.04 -5.94
C ASN A 86 -15.70 22.78 -6.11
N LYS A 87 -15.31 21.67 -5.49
CA LYS A 87 -16.13 20.45 -5.44
C LYS A 87 -17.46 20.70 -4.73
N PHE A 88 -17.42 21.35 -3.57
CA PHE A 88 -18.60 21.69 -2.80
C PHE A 88 -19.58 22.56 -3.59
N LEU A 89 -19.08 23.63 -4.24
CA LEU A 89 -19.88 24.48 -5.13
C LEU A 89 -20.49 23.70 -6.30
N GLY A 90 -19.77 22.72 -6.86
CA GLY A 90 -20.29 21.82 -7.88
C GLY A 90 -21.45 20.96 -7.37
N VAL A 91 -21.35 20.43 -6.16
CA VAL A 91 -22.43 19.65 -5.51
C VAL A 91 -23.65 20.55 -5.23
N GLU A 92 -23.45 21.75 -4.68
CA GLU A 92 -24.54 22.73 -4.42
C GLU A 92 -25.26 23.12 -5.72
N LYS A 93 -24.52 23.30 -6.80
CA LYS A 93 -25.09 23.56 -8.12
C LYS A 93 -25.95 22.38 -8.60
N ASN A 94 -25.46 21.15 -8.50
CA ASN A 94 -26.21 19.97 -8.89
C ASN A 94 -27.50 19.81 -8.10
N ILE A 95 -27.48 20.09 -6.79
CA ILE A 95 -28.65 20.10 -5.92
C ILE A 95 -29.66 21.16 -6.38
N THR A 96 -29.17 22.36 -6.65
CA THR A 96 -30.01 23.47 -7.12
C THR A 96 -30.66 23.16 -8.46
N ASP A 97 -29.89 22.63 -9.42
CA ASP A 97 -30.39 22.24 -10.74
C ASP A 97 -31.44 21.11 -10.62
N TRP A 98 -31.20 20.15 -9.74
CA TRP A 98 -32.16 19.10 -9.45
C TRP A 98 -33.46 19.66 -8.85
N GLN A 99 -33.40 20.56 -7.85
CA GLN A 99 -34.56 21.20 -7.26
C GLN A 99 -35.36 22.05 -8.28
N MET A 100 -34.65 22.80 -9.14
CA MET A 100 -35.31 23.55 -10.21
C MET A 100 -36.06 22.62 -11.17
N LYS A 101 -35.48 21.44 -11.49
CA LYS A 101 -36.12 20.44 -12.33
C LYS A 101 -37.37 19.87 -11.66
N GLN A 102 -37.35 19.58 -10.36
CA GLN A 102 -38.51 19.12 -9.63
C GLN A 102 -39.60 20.17 -9.57
N ASN A 103 -39.24 21.42 -9.32
CA ASN A 103 -40.19 22.55 -9.28
C ASN A 103 -40.88 22.75 -10.64
N ARG A 104 -40.17 22.59 -11.78
CA ARG A 104 -40.77 22.63 -13.12
C ARG A 104 -41.78 21.49 -13.34
N ASN A 105 -41.59 20.37 -12.67
CA ASN A 105 -42.50 19.22 -12.71
C ASN A 105 -43.64 19.31 -11.65
N ASN A 106 -43.81 20.48 -11.03
CA ASN A 106 -44.79 20.70 -9.95
C ASN A 106 -44.59 19.80 -8.71
N ASN A 107 -43.41 19.28 -8.49
CA ASN A 107 -43.08 18.43 -7.35
C ASN A 107 -42.31 19.25 -6.29
N PHE A 108 -43.01 20.15 -5.60
CA PHE A 108 -42.42 21.09 -4.63
C PHE A 108 -41.97 20.45 -3.31
N SER A 109 -42.42 19.23 -3.02
CA SER A 109 -42.06 18.47 -1.81
C SER A 109 -40.99 17.37 -2.06
N ALA A 110 -40.33 17.42 -3.20
CA ALA A 110 -39.30 16.45 -3.52
C ALA A 110 -38.12 16.53 -2.55
N ILE A 111 -37.80 15.41 -1.91
CA ILE A 111 -36.70 15.28 -1.00
C ILE A 111 -35.41 15.12 -1.85
N ILE A 112 -34.36 15.85 -1.48
CA ILE A 112 -33.04 15.74 -2.12
C ILE A 112 -32.57 14.28 -2.09
N PRO A 113 -32.09 13.71 -3.20
CA PRO A 113 -31.54 12.37 -3.22
C PRO A 113 -30.44 12.19 -2.18
N TYR A 114 -30.47 11.06 -1.49
CA TYR A 114 -29.52 10.74 -0.42
C TYR A 114 -28.05 10.89 -0.85
N ASP A 115 -27.73 10.46 -2.07
CA ASP A 115 -26.36 10.53 -2.61
C ASP A 115 -25.83 11.96 -2.72
N MET A 116 -26.71 12.92 -3.12
CA MET A 116 -26.34 14.33 -3.22
C MET A 116 -26.14 14.96 -1.82
N GLU A 117 -26.98 14.57 -0.87
CA GLU A 117 -26.87 15.04 0.51
C GLU A 117 -25.64 14.48 1.20
N LEU A 118 -25.31 13.21 0.94
CA LEU A 118 -24.08 12.56 1.41
C LEU A 118 -22.84 13.26 0.86
N GLN A 119 -22.77 13.50 -0.46
CA GLN A 119 -21.65 14.23 -1.08
C GLN A 119 -21.48 15.64 -0.51
N ARG A 120 -22.58 16.33 -0.28
CA ARG A 120 -22.59 17.65 0.37
C ARG A 120 -22.00 17.60 1.76
N LYS A 121 -22.40 16.63 2.57
CA LYS A 121 -21.91 16.40 3.92
C LYS A 121 -20.44 16.06 3.93
N GLU A 122 -20.00 15.12 3.09
CA GLU A 122 -18.60 14.72 2.94
C GLU A 122 -17.69 15.90 2.57
N CYS A 123 -18.12 16.77 1.63
CA CYS A 123 -17.34 17.96 1.28
C CYS A 123 -17.22 18.94 2.44
N LYS A 124 -18.28 19.12 3.24
CA LYS A 124 -18.24 19.97 4.43
C LYS A 124 -17.31 19.42 5.50
N GLU A 125 -17.43 18.14 5.82
CA GLU A 125 -16.56 17.48 6.79
C GLU A 125 -15.10 17.56 6.36
N PHE A 126 -14.82 17.41 5.07
CA PHE A 126 -13.48 17.53 4.54
C PHE A 126 -12.93 18.96 4.66
N LEU A 127 -13.75 20.00 4.44
CA LEU A 127 -13.37 21.40 4.66
C LEU A 127 -13.12 21.70 6.14
N ASP A 128 -13.97 21.18 7.03
CA ASP A 128 -13.79 21.32 8.47
C ASP A 128 -12.49 20.65 8.95
N ASP A 129 -12.15 19.50 8.38
CA ASP A 129 -10.89 18.81 8.67
C ASP A 129 -9.67 19.63 8.23
N LEU A 130 -9.72 20.26 7.06
CA LEU A 130 -8.62 21.11 6.57
C LEU A 130 -8.47 22.41 7.33
N ILE A 131 -9.59 23.07 7.69
CA ILE A 131 -9.59 24.44 8.25
C ILE A 131 -9.55 24.44 9.77
N VAL A 132 -10.36 23.55 10.40
CA VAL A 132 -10.56 23.56 11.86
C VAL A 132 -9.63 22.56 12.56
N ARG A 133 -9.44 21.38 11.98
CA ARG A 133 -8.63 20.30 12.59
C ARG A 133 -7.18 20.30 12.14
N ASP A 134 -6.76 21.28 11.34
CA ASP A 134 -5.39 21.41 10.79
C ASP A 134 -4.87 20.13 10.09
N GLN A 135 -5.78 19.35 9.51
CA GLN A 135 -5.45 18.21 8.69
C GLN A 135 -4.84 18.66 7.37
N ARG A 136 -3.96 17.86 6.79
CA ARG A 136 -3.36 18.17 5.50
C ARG A 136 -3.84 17.21 4.44
N MET A 137 -4.12 17.74 3.26
CA MET A 137 -4.46 16.94 2.09
C MET A 137 -3.19 16.36 1.47
N MET A 138 -3.23 15.09 1.18
CA MET A 138 -2.13 14.34 0.57
C MET A 138 -2.65 13.51 -0.59
N LEU A 139 -1.88 13.44 -1.66
CA LEU A 139 -2.09 12.50 -2.76
C LEU A 139 -1.23 11.28 -2.48
N CYS A 140 -1.84 10.14 -2.21
CA CYS A 140 -1.17 8.92 -1.83
C CYS A 140 -1.31 7.86 -2.91
N ASN A 141 -0.20 7.15 -3.18
CA ASN A 141 -0.18 5.95 -3.99
C ASN A 141 0.36 4.80 -3.13
N ILE A 142 -0.36 3.69 -3.11
CA ILE A 142 0.04 2.50 -2.37
C ILE A 142 0.25 1.37 -3.36
N THR A 143 1.48 0.88 -3.41
CA THR A 143 1.91 -0.13 -4.37
C THR A 143 2.55 -1.29 -3.62
N VAL A 144 2.21 -2.50 -4.05
CA VAL A 144 2.70 -3.75 -3.48
C VAL A 144 3.33 -4.59 -4.58
N VAL A 145 4.54 -5.06 -4.36
CA VAL A 145 5.19 -6.03 -5.26
C VAL A 145 5.45 -7.31 -4.48
N HIS A 146 5.07 -8.43 -5.06
CA HIS A 146 5.40 -9.74 -4.50
C HIS A 146 6.15 -10.60 -5.53
N LEU A 147 7.00 -11.50 -5.00
CA LEU A 147 7.86 -12.38 -5.79
C LEU A 147 7.58 -13.82 -5.42
N ALA A 148 7.63 -14.71 -6.43
CA ALA A 148 7.46 -16.15 -6.28
C ALA A 148 8.45 -16.91 -7.17
N ASP A 149 8.64 -18.20 -6.91
CA ASP A 149 9.54 -19.06 -7.67
C ASP A 149 8.87 -19.68 -8.90
N SER A 150 7.53 -19.68 -8.97
CA SER A 150 6.76 -20.12 -10.13
C SER A 150 5.58 -19.23 -10.44
N ILE A 151 5.02 -19.33 -11.65
CA ILE A 151 3.83 -18.56 -12.06
C ILE A 151 2.59 -19.01 -11.29
N GLU A 152 2.48 -20.33 -11.03
CA GLU A 152 1.37 -20.90 -10.26
C GLU A 152 1.38 -20.36 -8.82
N GLU A 153 2.53 -20.33 -8.19
CA GLU A 153 2.73 -19.75 -6.87
C GLU A 153 2.43 -18.26 -6.89
N LEU A 154 2.93 -17.53 -7.89
CA LEU A 154 2.65 -16.08 -8.06
C LEU A 154 1.15 -15.81 -8.13
N ASN A 155 0.40 -16.62 -8.87
CA ASN A 155 -1.06 -16.47 -8.97
C ASN A 155 -1.75 -16.76 -7.64
N LYS A 156 -1.36 -17.84 -6.96
CA LYS A 156 -1.89 -18.19 -5.64
C LYS A 156 -1.61 -17.07 -4.61
N ASP A 157 -0.41 -16.54 -4.61
CA ASP A 157 -0.01 -15.46 -3.70
C ASP A 157 -0.77 -14.16 -4.01
N THR A 158 -0.98 -13.84 -5.29
CA THR A 158 -1.82 -12.71 -5.68
C THR A 158 -3.24 -12.82 -5.11
N GLU A 159 -3.87 -13.99 -5.22
CA GLU A 159 -5.22 -14.18 -4.68
C GLU A 159 -5.24 -14.14 -3.15
N THR A 160 -4.19 -14.63 -2.49
CA THR A 160 -4.04 -14.51 -1.03
C THR A 160 -3.95 -13.04 -0.60
N LEU A 161 -3.13 -12.23 -1.28
CA LEU A 161 -2.99 -10.80 -1.02
C LEU A 161 -4.31 -10.05 -1.25
N LYS A 162 -4.99 -10.34 -2.35
CA LYS A 162 -6.31 -9.77 -2.64
C LYS A 162 -7.36 -10.18 -1.62
N ALA A 163 -7.34 -11.43 -1.16
CA ALA A 163 -8.26 -11.91 -0.13
C ALA A 163 -8.03 -11.22 1.22
N ALA A 164 -6.76 -11.04 1.61
CA ALA A 164 -6.40 -10.28 2.81
C ALA A 164 -6.89 -8.82 2.72
N ALA A 165 -6.72 -8.17 1.57
CA ALA A 165 -7.22 -6.81 1.37
C ALA A 165 -8.76 -6.73 1.44
N ARG A 166 -9.47 -7.66 0.80
CA ARG A 166 -10.95 -7.71 0.82
C ARG A 166 -11.53 -7.86 2.22
N LYS A 167 -10.83 -8.51 3.15
CA LYS A 167 -11.23 -8.60 4.56
C LYS A 167 -11.44 -7.23 5.21
N TYR A 168 -10.69 -6.23 4.75
CA TYR A 168 -10.77 -4.84 5.19
C TYR A 168 -11.51 -3.93 4.20
N VAL A 169 -12.29 -4.52 3.28
CA VAL A 169 -13.01 -3.77 2.24
C VAL A 169 -12.05 -2.97 1.32
N CYS A 170 -10.79 -3.40 1.27
CA CYS A 170 -9.78 -2.83 0.37
C CYS A 170 -9.68 -3.66 -0.90
N GLU A 171 -9.41 -2.99 -2.02
CA GLU A 171 -9.31 -3.61 -3.32
C GLU A 171 -7.91 -3.45 -3.90
N LEU A 172 -7.16 -4.55 -3.94
CA LEU A 172 -5.87 -4.62 -4.62
C LEU A 172 -6.07 -5.09 -6.06
N GLU A 173 -5.58 -4.32 -7.00
CA GLU A 173 -5.61 -4.66 -8.42
C GLU A 173 -4.22 -4.88 -9.01
N THR A 174 -4.15 -5.72 -10.03
CA THR A 174 -2.92 -5.99 -10.77
C THR A 174 -2.71 -4.91 -11.82
N LEU A 175 -1.51 -4.36 -11.92
CA LEU A 175 -1.14 -3.52 -13.05
C LEU A 175 -1.07 -4.36 -14.32
N TYR A 176 -1.72 -3.88 -15.38
CA TYR A 176 -1.66 -4.49 -16.70
C TYR A 176 -0.67 -3.73 -17.58
N PHE A 177 -0.16 -4.41 -18.61
CA PHE A 177 0.87 -3.96 -19.56
C PHE A 177 2.29 -3.96 -19.00
N SER A 178 3.21 -4.43 -19.83
CA SER A 178 4.63 -4.59 -19.49
C SER A 178 5.28 -3.28 -19.02
N LYS A 179 4.96 -2.16 -19.67
CA LYS A 179 5.45 -0.84 -19.27
C LYS A 179 4.98 -0.46 -17.86
N ARG A 180 3.70 -0.69 -17.53
CA ARG A 180 3.16 -0.38 -16.21
C ARG A 180 3.72 -1.29 -15.12
N GLN A 181 4.04 -2.55 -15.42
CA GLN A 181 4.75 -3.44 -14.50
C GLN A 181 6.16 -2.89 -14.19
N LEU A 182 6.86 -2.38 -15.19
CA LEU A 182 8.16 -1.72 -15.00
C LEU A 182 8.01 -0.44 -14.16
N ASP A 183 7.06 0.44 -14.52
CA ASP A 183 6.84 1.70 -13.83
C ASP A 183 6.44 1.45 -12.35
N GLY A 184 5.60 0.45 -12.09
CA GLY A 184 5.22 0.04 -10.74
C GLY A 184 6.38 -0.53 -9.93
N LEU A 185 7.21 -1.37 -10.53
CA LEU A 185 8.41 -1.87 -9.87
C LEU A 185 9.37 -0.73 -9.52
N GLN A 186 9.58 0.22 -10.43
CA GLN A 186 10.44 1.38 -10.17
C GLN A 186 9.88 2.27 -9.07
N THR A 187 8.56 2.37 -8.95
CA THR A 187 7.91 3.12 -7.86
C THR A 187 8.15 2.49 -6.51
N VAL A 188 8.12 1.15 -6.42
CA VAL A 188 8.32 0.44 -5.13
C VAL A 188 9.78 0.38 -4.70
N LEU A 189 10.71 0.45 -5.63
CA LEU A 189 12.13 0.46 -5.29
C LEU A 189 12.52 1.76 -4.55
N PRO A 190 13.45 1.70 -3.57
CA PRO A 190 13.85 2.86 -2.76
C PRO A 190 14.74 3.83 -3.54
N ILE A 191 14.30 4.25 -4.72
CA ILE A 191 15.00 5.19 -5.60
C ILE A 191 14.34 6.58 -5.62
N GLY A 192 13.24 6.75 -4.86
CA GLY A 192 12.55 8.04 -4.73
C GLY A 192 11.81 8.51 -5.98
N VAL A 193 11.39 7.59 -6.85
CA VAL A 193 10.69 7.92 -8.10
C VAL A 193 9.30 7.29 -8.10
N ASN A 194 8.25 8.11 -8.18
CA ASN A 194 6.90 7.64 -8.46
C ASN A 194 6.59 7.81 -9.96
N LYS A 195 6.38 6.70 -10.67
CA LYS A 195 6.00 6.67 -12.09
C LYS A 195 4.55 6.26 -12.32
N LEU A 196 3.84 5.92 -11.25
CA LEU A 196 2.43 5.57 -11.31
C LEU A 196 1.58 6.80 -11.02
N ASN A 197 0.85 7.30 -12.02
CA ASN A 197 -0.13 8.38 -11.86
C ASN A 197 -1.46 7.83 -11.30
N ILE A 198 -1.38 6.98 -10.27
CA ILE A 198 -2.53 6.40 -9.58
C ILE A 198 -2.49 6.93 -8.16
N THR A 199 -3.08 8.11 -7.95
CA THR A 199 -3.11 8.74 -6.63
C THR A 199 -4.53 8.82 -6.10
N ARG A 200 -4.66 8.69 -4.78
CA ARG A 200 -5.89 8.91 -4.02
C ARG A 200 -5.68 10.04 -3.03
N THR A 201 -6.68 10.88 -2.89
CA THR A 201 -6.66 11.96 -1.91
C THR A 201 -6.93 11.39 -0.52
N LEU A 202 -6.02 11.63 0.42
CA LEU A 202 -6.13 11.27 1.83
C LEU A 202 -5.88 12.49 2.71
N LEU A 203 -6.46 12.48 3.89
CA LEU A 203 -6.08 13.38 4.98
C LEU A 203 -4.94 12.76 5.79
N THR A 204 -4.22 13.58 6.56
CA THR A 204 -3.07 13.14 7.36
C THR A 204 -3.43 11.96 8.27
N GLU A 205 -4.57 12.00 8.95
CA GLU A 205 -5.07 10.94 9.82
C GLU A 205 -5.30 9.63 9.06
N SER A 206 -5.98 9.72 7.90
CA SER A 206 -6.21 8.55 7.05
C SER A 206 -4.92 7.99 6.45
N ALA A 207 -3.96 8.85 6.10
CA ALA A 207 -2.66 8.41 5.58
C ALA A 207 -1.83 7.68 6.65
N ALA A 208 -1.92 8.09 7.92
CA ALA A 208 -1.19 7.46 9.02
C ALA A 208 -1.55 5.98 9.22
N VAL A 209 -2.79 5.59 8.92
CA VAL A 209 -3.25 4.18 9.01
C VAL A 209 -2.50 3.24 8.06
N PHE A 210 -2.00 3.77 6.93
CA PHE A 210 -1.26 2.98 5.95
C PHE A 210 0.22 2.82 6.28
N ILE A 211 0.71 3.42 7.36
CA ILE A 211 2.10 3.26 7.80
C ILE A 211 2.20 1.98 8.64
N PRO A 212 3.08 1.03 8.27
CA PRO A 212 3.25 -0.20 9.02
C PRO A 212 4.00 0.06 10.33
N PHE A 213 3.31 0.60 11.33
CA PHE A 213 3.87 0.71 12.68
C PHE A 213 4.00 -0.68 13.30
N ARG A 214 5.24 -1.12 13.47
CA ARG A 214 5.54 -2.35 14.22
C ARG A 214 6.43 -2.02 15.39
N ALA A 215 6.01 -2.44 16.58
CA ALA A 215 6.94 -2.57 17.68
C ALA A 215 7.95 -3.67 17.32
N HIS A 216 9.25 -3.41 17.49
CA HIS A 216 10.29 -4.45 17.41
C HIS A 216 10.19 -5.37 18.61
N GLU A 217 9.12 -6.15 18.71
CA GLU A 217 8.89 -7.08 19.80
C GLU A 217 8.97 -8.51 19.30
N ILE A 218 9.82 -9.29 19.94
CA ILE A 218 9.88 -10.73 19.73
C ILE A 218 8.92 -11.36 20.72
N MET A 219 7.74 -11.80 20.25
CA MET A 219 6.73 -12.51 21.05
C MET A 219 6.48 -13.90 20.45
N GLN A 220 7.25 -14.88 20.86
CA GLN A 220 7.03 -16.27 20.45
C GLN A 220 6.12 -16.97 21.44
N LYS A 221 4.99 -17.53 20.96
CA LYS A 221 4.05 -18.29 21.80
C LYS A 221 4.77 -19.50 22.42
N GLY A 222 4.68 -19.62 23.75
CA GLY A 222 5.34 -20.69 24.49
C GLY A 222 6.84 -20.49 24.71
N GLY A 223 7.36 -19.30 24.41
CA GLY A 223 8.75 -18.94 24.67
C GLY A 223 9.05 -18.75 26.16
N VAL A 224 10.30 -19.01 26.53
CA VAL A 224 10.83 -18.71 27.86
C VAL A 224 11.23 -17.24 27.89
N TRP A 225 11.02 -16.57 29.03
CA TRP A 225 11.44 -15.19 29.23
C TRP A 225 12.95 -15.06 29.07
N PHE A 226 13.38 -14.23 28.13
CA PHE A 226 14.80 -14.03 27.81
C PHE A 226 15.31 -12.68 28.31
N GLY A 227 14.43 -11.69 28.40
CA GLY A 227 14.78 -10.34 28.83
C GLY A 227 13.63 -9.36 28.61
N GLN A 228 13.94 -8.08 28.72
CA GLN A 228 13.02 -6.99 28.42
C GLN A 228 13.57 -6.15 27.26
N ASN A 229 12.67 -5.69 26.41
CA ASN A 229 13.00 -4.74 25.34
C ASN A 229 13.41 -3.40 25.99
N ALA A 230 14.61 -2.88 25.63
CA ALA A 230 15.16 -1.65 26.21
C ALA A 230 14.31 -0.38 25.90
N ILE A 231 13.47 -0.43 24.85
CA ILE A 231 12.65 0.72 24.42
C ILE A 231 11.22 0.60 24.98
N THR A 232 10.59 -0.57 24.82
CA THR A 232 9.17 -0.76 25.18
C THR A 232 8.97 -1.34 26.59
N ASN A 233 10.05 -1.83 27.23
CA ASN A 233 10.02 -2.56 28.52
C ASN A 233 9.15 -3.82 28.52
N ASN A 234 8.71 -4.30 27.36
CA ASN A 234 7.93 -5.52 27.24
C ASN A 234 8.82 -6.77 27.35
N PRO A 235 8.29 -7.87 27.92
CA PRO A 235 9.03 -9.13 28.00
C PRO A 235 9.30 -9.69 26.60
N ILE A 236 10.48 -10.29 26.42
CA ILE A 236 10.90 -10.97 25.19
C ILE A 236 10.86 -12.47 25.42
N PRO A 237 9.72 -13.16 25.14
CA PRO A 237 9.65 -14.62 25.16
C PRO A 237 10.23 -15.21 23.87
N VAL A 238 11.27 -16.05 24.00
CA VAL A 238 11.95 -16.73 22.88
C VAL A 238 11.73 -18.24 22.99
N SER A 239 11.34 -18.87 21.87
CA SER A 239 11.21 -20.32 21.79
C SER A 239 12.53 -20.96 21.42
N TYR A 240 13.04 -21.85 22.25
CA TYR A 240 14.30 -22.57 22.01
C TYR A 240 14.23 -23.62 20.88
N THR A 241 13.04 -23.93 20.38
CA THR A 241 12.89 -24.94 19.31
C THR A 241 13.57 -24.56 18.01
N HIS A 242 13.76 -23.28 17.75
CA HIS A 242 14.48 -22.79 16.57
C HIS A 242 15.99 -22.66 16.76
N LEU A 243 16.48 -22.53 17.98
CA LEU A 243 17.92 -22.41 18.25
C LEU A 243 18.66 -23.75 18.15
N ARG A 244 17.99 -24.87 18.46
CA ARG A 244 18.58 -26.21 18.35
C ARG A 244 18.82 -26.68 16.90
N ALA A 245 18.15 -26.15 15.91
CA ALA A 245 18.30 -26.55 14.52
C ALA A 245 19.64 -26.14 13.89
N HIS A 246 20.38 -25.21 14.50
CA HIS A 246 21.69 -24.75 14.03
C HIS A 246 22.88 -25.42 14.72
N GLU A 247 22.70 -26.03 15.88
CA GLU A 247 23.79 -26.68 16.62
C GLU A 247 24.02 -28.15 16.24
N THR A 248 23.07 -28.79 15.56
CA THR A 248 23.19 -30.22 15.15
C THR A 248 23.85 -30.43 13.81
N SER A 249 24.42 -29.43 13.17
CA SER A 249 25.16 -29.58 11.90
C SER A 249 26.68 -29.40 12.02
N GLN A 250 27.25 -29.56 13.22
CA GLN A 250 28.69 -29.48 13.47
C GLN A 250 29.23 -30.74 14.22
N ASP A 251 28.69 -31.91 13.89
CA ASP A 251 29.38 -33.17 14.20
C ASP A 251 29.57 -33.99 12.92
#